data_335edfbc13397776e9688b523d515518
#
_entry.id   335edfbc13397776e9688b523d515518
#
_cell.length_a   1.000
_cell.length_b   1.000
_cell.length_c   1.000
_cell.angle_alpha   90.00
_cell.angle_beta   90.00
_cell.angle_gamma   90.00
#
_symmetry.space_group_name_H-M   'P 1'
#
loop_
_entity.id
_entity.type
_entity.pdbx_description
1 polymer ?
#
loop_
_entity_poly.entity_id
_entity_poly.type
_entity_poly.pdbx_seq_one_letter_code
_entity_poly.pdbx_strand_id
1 'polypeptide(L)'
;MYFTQVHEDAIVEFSSTDDYDIREVLYTKTIQPVFSQMVDKIVFTYRFTSLPDIDDLREDCKVYLATILSKFDPNKGSKAFSYFSVITKNWFIHKVKKNKKKMEREVPFDIAELDPEIHFIDKS
;
A
#
# COMPACT_ATOMS: atom_id res chain seq x y z
N MET A 1 -6.68 13.05 -12.38
CA MET A 1 -6.36 11.98 -11.42
C MET A 1 -5.71 10.82 -12.16
N TYR A 2 -4.65 10.25 -11.60
CA TYR A 2 -3.91 9.17 -12.26
C TYR A 2 -4.66 7.83 -12.27
N PHE A 3 -5.51 7.57 -11.29
CA PHE A 3 -6.30 6.35 -11.18
C PHE A 3 -7.69 6.63 -11.74
N THR A 4 -7.96 6.16 -12.94
CA THR A 4 -9.16 6.52 -13.70
C THR A 4 -10.12 5.34 -13.85
N GLN A 5 -11.23 5.55 -14.56
CA GLN A 5 -12.20 4.48 -14.84
C GLN A 5 -11.56 3.33 -15.63
N VAL A 6 -10.57 3.63 -16.48
CA VAL A 6 -9.84 2.58 -17.22
C VAL A 6 -9.20 1.59 -16.24
N HIS A 7 -8.61 2.10 -15.17
CA HIS A 7 -7.96 1.26 -14.14
C HIS A 7 -9.00 0.50 -13.31
N GLU A 8 -10.12 1.16 -12.97
CA GLU A 8 -11.22 0.50 -12.26
C GLU A 8 -11.76 -0.68 -13.07
N ASP A 9 -11.99 -0.46 -14.37
CA ASP A 9 -12.52 -1.50 -15.26
C ASP A 9 -11.53 -2.66 -15.41
N ALA A 10 -10.24 -2.36 -15.53
CA ALA A 10 -9.20 -3.39 -15.64
C ALA A 10 -9.16 -4.29 -14.40
N ILE A 11 -9.31 -3.71 -13.21
CA ILE A 11 -9.30 -4.48 -11.96
C ILE A 11 -10.55 -5.36 -11.86
N VAL A 12 -11.72 -4.85 -12.25
CA VAL A 12 -12.95 -5.63 -12.28
C VAL A 12 -12.80 -6.80 -13.24
N GLU A 13 -12.28 -6.56 -14.43
CA GLU A 13 -12.07 -7.63 -15.42
C GLU A 13 -11.08 -8.66 -14.90
N PHE A 14 -9.97 -8.22 -14.29
CA PHE A 14 -8.99 -9.12 -13.69
C PHE A 14 -9.63 -10.04 -12.65
N SER A 15 -10.50 -9.48 -11.81
CA SER A 15 -11.17 -10.25 -10.74
C SER A 15 -12.23 -11.20 -11.29
N SER A 16 -12.74 -10.92 -12.49
CA SER A 16 -13.86 -11.67 -13.08
C SER A 16 -13.42 -12.79 -14.01
N THR A 17 -12.17 -12.83 -14.44
CA THR A 17 -11.67 -13.84 -15.37
C THR A 17 -10.70 -14.78 -14.71
N ASP A 18 -10.72 -16.05 -15.13
CA ASP A 18 -9.73 -17.04 -14.72
C ASP A 18 -8.66 -17.28 -15.80
N ASP A 19 -8.76 -16.56 -16.92
CA ASP A 19 -7.80 -16.69 -18.02
C ASP A 19 -6.47 -16.04 -17.64
N TYR A 20 -5.44 -16.87 -17.55
CA TYR A 20 -4.10 -16.40 -17.13
C TYR A 20 -3.54 -15.33 -18.07
N ASP A 21 -3.70 -15.54 -19.39
CA ASP A 21 -3.13 -14.62 -20.38
C ASP A 21 -3.82 -13.26 -20.32
N ILE A 22 -5.13 -13.23 -20.12
CA ILE A 22 -5.88 -11.98 -19.97
C ILE A 22 -5.42 -11.27 -18.67
N ARG A 23 -5.32 -11.99 -17.58
CA ARG A 23 -4.85 -11.43 -16.31
C ARG A 23 -3.45 -10.84 -16.41
N GLU A 24 -2.55 -11.55 -17.10
CA GLU A 24 -1.18 -11.07 -17.26
C GLU A 24 -1.13 -9.75 -18.03
N VAL A 25 -1.88 -9.64 -19.13
CA VAL A 25 -1.93 -8.42 -19.93
C VAL A 25 -2.53 -7.27 -19.13
N LEU A 26 -3.66 -7.49 -18.46
CA LEU A 26 -4.30 -6.46 -17.63
C LEU A 26 -3.34 -5.98 -16.53
N TYR A 27 -2.67 -6.89 -15.88
CA TYR A 27 -1.76 -6.56 -14.79
C TYR A 27 -0.56 -5.77 -15.30
N THR A 28 0.17 -6.30 -16.28
CA THR A 28 1.43 -5.70 -16.72
C THR A 28 1.24 -4.37 -17.43
N LYS A 29 0.17 -4.21 -18.20
CA LYS A 29 -0.06 -3.01 -19.02
C LYS A 29 -0.83 -1.91 -18.29
N THR A 30 -1.72 -2.27 -17.38
CA THR A 30 -2.65 -1.30 -16.77
C THR A 30 -2.57 -1.25 -15.24
N ILE A 31 -2.67 -2.39 -14.58
CA ILE A 31 -2.84 -2.41 -13.12
C ILE A 31 -1.51 -2.17 -12.39
N GLN A 32 -0.47 -2.88 -12.77
CA GLN A 32 0.83 -2.76 -12.11
C GLN A 32 1.39 -1.32 -12.21
N PRO A 33 1.37 -0.65 -13.36
CA PRO A 33 1.85 0.73 -13.43
C PRO A 33 1.07 1.68 -12.52
N VAL A 34 -0.27 1.57 -12.45
CA VAL A 34 -1.07 2.47 -11.62
C VAL A 34 -0.92 2.13 -10.14
N PHE A 35 -0.78 0.87 -9.78
CA PHE A 35 -0.51 0.49 -8.39
C PHE A 35 0.86 0.99 -7.94
N SER A 36 1.86 0.89 -8.81
CA SER A 36 3.19 1.43 -8.51
C SER A 36 3.11 2.94 -8.23
N GLN A 37 2.39 3.68 -9.05
CA GLN A 37 2.20 5.11 -8.87
C GLN A 37 1.42 5.42 -7.58
N MET A 38 0.39 4.63 -7.28
CA MET A 38 -0.40 4.78 -6.06
C MET A 38 0.46 4.57 -4.80
N VAL A 39 1.26 3.52 -4.78
CA VAL A 39 2.16 3.24 -3.64
C VAL A 39 3.12 4.41 -3.44
N ASP A 40 3.76 4.88 -4.51
CA ASP A 40 4.72 5.97 -4.41
C ASP A 40 4.07 7.27 -3.92
N LYS A 41 2.86 7.57 -4.39
CA LYS A 41 2.13 8.77 -3.96
C LYS A 41 1.70 8.69 -2.49
N ILE A 42 1.28 7.51 -2.04
CA ILE A 42 0.89 7.31 -0.64
C ILE A 42 2.09 7.45 0.28
N VAL A 43 3.22 6.85 -0.09
CA VAL A 43 4.46 6.97 0.66
C VAL A 43 4.86 8.45 0.82
N PHE A 44 4.78 9.21 -0.25
CA PHE A 44 5.12 10.63 -0.22
C PHE A 44 4.10 11.45 0.59
N THR A 45 2.81 11.26 0.32
CA THR A 45 1.73 12.05 0.93
C THR A 45 1.67 11.88 2.45
N TYR A 46 1.84 10.66 2.94
CA TYR A 46 1.78 10.38 4.37
C TYR A 46 3.16 10.33 5.02
N ARG A 47 4.20 10.78 4.30
CA ARG A 47 5.57 10.93 4.82
C ARG A 47 6.19 9.65 5.35
N PHE A 48 5.86 8.53 4.72
CA PHE A 48 6.50 7.26 5.04
C PHE A 48 7.95 7.19 4.56
N THR A 49 8.41 8.23 3.85
CA THR A 49 9.78 8.34 3.35
C THR A 49 10.84 8.31 4.45
N SER A 50 10.45 8.60 5.70
CA SER A 50 11.37 8.53 6.85
C SER A 50 11.62 7.12 7.37
N LEU A 51 10.88 6.13 6.88
CA LEU A 51 11.08 4.75 7.29
C LEU A 51 12.43 4.23 6.75
N PRO A 52 13.19 3.47 7.57
CA PRO A 52 14.37 2.78 7.06
C PRO A 52 13.95 1.77 5.99
N ASP A 53 14.80 1.59 5.00
CA ASP A 53 14.56 0.65 3.88
C ASP A 53 13.28 0.96 3.09
N ILE A 54 12.90 2.24 3.00
CA ILE A 54 11.64 2.63 2.34
C ILE A 54 11.58 2.14 0.88
N ASP A 55 12.70 2.11 0.17
CA ASP A 55 12.70 1.66 -1.21
C ASP A 55 12.34 0.17 -1.32
N ASP A 56 12.88 -0.65 -0.43
CA ASP A 56 12.54 -2.07 -0.36
C ASP A 56 11.08 -2.25 0.09
N LEU A 57 10.62 -1.45 1.05
CA LEU A 57 9.25 -1.53 1.53
C LEU A 57 8.24 -1.17 0.43
N ARG A 58 8.56 -0.19 -0.41
CA ARG A 58 7.69 0.13 -1.55
C ARG A 58 7.54 -1.07 -2.48
N GLU A 59 8.63 -1.73 -2.82
CA GLU A 59 8.58 -2.91 -3.68
C GLU A 59 7.84 -4.07 -3.01
N ASP A 60 8.06 -4.28 -1.73
CA ASP A 60 7.34 -5.31 -0.97
C ASP A 60 5.83 -5.05 -0.96
N CYS A 61 5.43 -3.79 -0.80
CA CYS A 61 4.02 -3.42 -0.83
C CYS A 61 3.38 -3.70 -2.19
N LYS A 62 4.10 -3.38 -3.28
CA LYS A 62 3.62 -3.65 -4.63
C LYS A 62 3.41 -5.15 -4.86
N VAL A 63 4.33 -5.98 -4.37
CA VAL A 63 4.19 -7.44 -4.44
C VAL A 63 2.98 -7.89 -3.62
N TYR A 64 2.81 -7.36 -2.42
CA TYR A 64 1.67 -7.69 -1.58
C TYR A 64 0.35 -7.38 -2.28
N LEU A 65 0.23 -6.21 -2.89
CA LEU A 65 -0.98 -5.82 -3.61
C LEU A 65 -1.28 -6.77 -4.76
N ALA A 66 -0.25 -7.25 -5.47
CA ALA A 66 -0.44 -8.24 -6.53
C ALA A 66 -1.06 -9.53 -5.99
N THR A 67 -0.68 -9.94 -4.78
CA THR A 67 -1.21 -11.19 -4.19
C THR A 67 -2.67 -11.08 -3.79
N ILE A 68 -3.16 -9.89 -3.47
CA ILE A 68 -4.55 -9.69 -3.03
C ILE A 68 -5.45 -9.10 -4.10
N LEU A 69 -4.91 -8.83 -5.28
CA LEU A 69 -5.66 -8.16 -6.36
C LEU A 69 -6.94 -8.89 -6.73
N SER A 70 -6.90 -10.21 -6.83
CA SER A 70 -8.07 -11.02 -7.20
C SER A 70 -9.14 -11.08 -6.12
N LYS A 71 -8.86 -10.61 -4.92
CA LYS A 71 -9.82 -10.60 -3.80
C LYS A 71 -10.77 -9.41 -3.84
N PHE A 72 -10.53 -8.44 -4.71
CA PHE A 72 -11.40 -7.28 -4.83
C PHE A 72 -12.77 -7.71 -5.35
N ASP A 73 -13.83 -7.30 -4.65
CA ASP A 73 -15.21 -7.58 -5.03
C ASP A 73 -15.92 -6.26 -5.38
N PRO A 74 -16.20 -6.01 -6.67
CA PRO A 74 -16.83 -4.76 -7.09
C PRO A 74 -18.26 -4.60 -6.56
N ASN A 75 -18.88 -5.69 -6.10
CA ASN A 75 -20.25 -5.67 -5.60
C ASN A 75 -20.38 -5.21 -4.14
N LYS A 76 -19.26 -4.97 -3.46
CA LYS A 76 -19.28 -4.52 -2.05
C LYS A 76 -19.31 -3.01 -1.88
N GLY A 77 -19.52 -2.26 -2.96
CA GLY A 77 -19.79 -0.83 -2.87
C GLY A 77 -18.59 0.10 -2.89
N SER A 78 -17.37 -0.43 -2.82
CA SER A 78 -16.15 0.37 -2.90
C SER A 78 -15.58 0.34 -4.29
N LYS A 79 -15.02 1.47 -4.74
CA LYS A 79 -14.18 1.49 -5.93
C LYS A 79 -12.82 0.90 -5.61
N ALA A 80 -12.15 0.35 -6.63
CA ALA A 80 -10.84 -0.27 -6.46
C ALA A 80 -9.82 0.71 -5.88
N PHE A 81 -9.81 1.96 -6.34
CA PHE A 81 -8.88 2.95 -5.81
C PHE A 81 -9.06 3.12 -4.30
N SER A 82 -10.30 3.30 -3.83
CA SER A 82 -10.58 3.47 -2.40
C SER A 82 -10.16 2.25 -1.59
N TYR A 83 -10.48 1.07 -2.11
CA TYR A 83 -10.15 -0.20 -1.46
C TYR A 83 -8.64 -0.40 -1.32
N PHE A 84 -7.91 -0.30 -2.43
CA PHE A 84 -6.48 -0.59 -2.43
C PHE A 84 -5.64 0.54 -1.81
N SER A 85 -6.09 1.79 -1.89
CA SER A 85 -5.36 2.90 -1.25
C SER A 85 -5.40 2.79 0.28
N VAL A 86 -6.54 2.39 0.84
CA VAL A 86 -6.65 2.16 2.28
C VAL A 86 -5.76 1.01 2.72
N ILE A 87 -5.76 -0.10 1.98
CA ILE A 87 -4.89 -1.24 2.27
C ILE A 87 -3.43 -0.82 2.23
N THR A 88 -3.02 -0.05 1.22
CA THR A 88 -1.65 0.43 1.07
C THR A 88 -1.24 1.30 2.25
N LYS A 89 -2.08 2.27 2.61
CA LYS A 89 -1.81 3.15 3.76
C LYS A 89 -1.65 2.33 5.04
N ASN A 90 -2.56 1.41 5.28
CA ASN A 90 -2.52 0.57 6.49
C ASN A 90 -1.30 -0.34 6.52
N TRP A 91 -0.87 -0.83 5.36
CA TRP A 91 0.33 -1.63 5.25
C TRP A 91 1.56 -0.86 5.75
N PHE A 92 1.72 0.40 5.30
CA PHE A 92 2.82 1.24 5.75
C PHE A 92 2.68 1.66 7.21
N ILE A 93 1.48 1.95 7.69
CA ILE A 93 1.25 2.25 9.12
C ILE A 93 1.71 1.07 9.98
N HIS A 94 1.44 -0.15 9.54
CA HIS A 94 1.91 -1.34 10.24
C HIS A 94 3.44 -1.41 10.30
N LYS A 95 4.11 -1.04 9.20
CA LYS A 95 5.58 -0.98 9.18
C LYS A 95 6.12 0.11 10.10
N VAL A 96 5.46 1.25 10.18
CA VAL A 96 5.82 2.31 11.13
C VAL A 96 5.76 1.80 12.56
N LYS A 97 4.68 1.10 12.91
CA LYS A 97 4.52 0.54 14.26
C LYS A 97 5.60 -0.50 14.57
N LYS A 98 5.95 -1.34 13.62
CA LYS A 98 7.04 -2.31 13.80
C LYS A 98 8.38 -1.60 14.00
N ASN A 99 8.65 -0.57 13.22
CA ASN A 99 9.88 0.20 13.35
C ASN A 99 9.97 0.90 14.72
N LYS A 100 8.85 1.44 15.19
CA LYS A 100 8.78 2.05 16.53
C LYS A 100 9.16 1.05 17.61
N LYS A 101 8.58 -0.16 17.55
CA LYS A 101 8.89 -1.20 18.53
C LYS A 101 10.36 -1.59 18.49
N LYS A 102 10.94 -1.69 17.31
CA LYS A 102 12.36 -1.98 17.15
C LYS A 102 13.22 -0.89 17.77
N MET A 103 12.90 0.37 17.52
CA MET A 103 13.62 1.52 18.07
C MET A 103 13.54 1.56 19.60
N GLU A 104 12.39 1.25 20.18
CA GLU A 104 12.20 1.19 21.63
C GLU A 104 13.07 0.12 22.28
N ARG A 105 13.41 -0.95 21.56
CA ARG A 105 14.31 -2.00 22.05
C ARG A 105 15.78 -1.61 21.94
N GLU A 106 16.14 -0.77 20.97
CA GLU A 106 17.51 -0.46 20.61
C GLU A 106 18.01 0.85 21.20
N VAL A 107 17.10 1.72 21.70
CA VAL A 107 17.45 3.02 22.24
C VAL A 107 16.99 3.15 23.69
N PRO A 108 17.61 4.05 24.49
CA PRO A 108 17.16 4.30 25.86
C PRO A 108 15.69 4.73 25.90
N PHE A 109 14.99 4.26 26.91
CA PHE A 109 13.57 4.48 27.11
C PHE A 109 13.19 5.97 27.11
N ASP A 110 13.96 6.79 27.80
CA ASP A 110 13.71 8.22 27.89
C ASP A 110 13.76 8.94 26.54
N ILE A 111 14.63 8.49 25.62
CA ILE A 111 14.71 9.04 24.27
C ILE A 111 13.44 8.67 23.48
N ALA A 112 13.00 7.44 23.60
CA ALA A 112 11.79 6.98 22.91
C ALA A 112 10.55 7.76 23.37
N GLU A 113 10.45 8.05 24.66
CA GLU A 113 9.33 8.83 25.21
C GLU A 113 9.32 10.28 24.75
N LEU A 114 10.48 10.83 24.46
CA LEU A 114 10.62 12.24 24.08
C LEU A 114 10.34 12.49 22.61
N ASP A 115 10.11 11.44 21.80
CA ASP A 115 9.81 11.58 20.39
C ASP A 115 8.29 11.64 20.15
N PRO A 116 7.72 12.85 19.94
CA PRO A 116 6.29 12.99 19.78
C PRO A 116 5.77 12.42 18.46
N GLU A 117 6.63 12.27 17.45
CA GLU A 117 6.21 11.71 16.17
C GLU A 117 5.86 10.23 16.29
N ILE A 118 6.64 9.49 17.10
CA ILE A 118 6.37 8.08 17.33
C ILE A 118 5.02 7.91 18.01
N HIS A 119 4.74 8.71 19.02
CA HIS A 119 3.46 8.67 19.74
C HIS A 119 2.29 9.07 18.86
N PHE A 120 2.47 10.09 18.03
CA PHE A 120 1.43 10.55 17.11
C PHE A 120 1.05 9.45 16.09
N ILE A 121 2.04 8.81 15.51
CA ILE A 121 1.82 7.75 14.51
C ILE A 121 1.12 6.56 15.16
N ASP A 122 1.49 6.24 16.39
CA ASP A 122 0.91 5.11 17.13
C ASP A 122 -0.57 5.29 17.42
N LYS A 123 -1.06 6.52 17.46
CA LYS A 123 -2.46 6.84 17.72
C LYS A 123 -3.31 6.85 16.45
N SER A 124 -2.70 6.93 15.32
CA SER A 124 -3.42 6.94 14.04
C SER A 124 -3.60 5.52 13.51
#